data_d26cb5706792f33f7a53db1595fde119
#
_entry.id   d26cb5706792f33f7a53db1595fde119
#
_cell.length_a   1.000
_cell.length_b   1.000
_cell.length_c   1.000
_cell.angle_alpha   90.00
_cell.angle_beta   90.00
_cell.angle_gamma   90.00
#
_symmetry.space_group_name_H-M   'P 1'
#
loop_
_entity.id
_entity.type
_entity.pdbx_description
1 polymer ?
#
loop_
_entity_poly.entity_id
_entity_poly.type
_entity_poly.pdbx_seq_one_letter_code
_entity_poly.pdbx_strand_id
1 'polypeptide(L)'
;AEKIRRVQSLGYAGVGATTAKISKTDIQNPDYSRHVSMGWNYRMPELCCAVALAQVENIDKLVDVRIKSAQIFEDATREFQHWFRPQFVGPEYKNSYWTWVCKNMHDTASWLDIRDAFMSNGGDGVYGAWKLTYLEPMFTDMSLLGRQNFIDEKNMNMYKVGLCSNAEYLQGRLFQFKTNYWNLNDAEK
;
A
#
# COMPACT_ATOMS: atom_id res chain seq x y z
N ALA A 1 6.50 5.18 22.37
CA ALA A 1 5.02 5.22 22.43
C ALA A 1 4.48 6.61 22.79
N GLU A 2 4.94 7.24 23.87
CA GLU A 2 4.39 8.54 24.36
C GLU A 2 4.54 9.67 23.34
N LYS A 3 5.73 9.86 22.74
CA LYS A 3 5.97 10.88 21.71
C LYS A 3 5.03 10.68 20.50
N ILE A 4 4.80 9.44 20.07
CA ILE A 4 3.90 9.13 18.95
C ILE A 4 2.47 9.56 19.32
N ARG A 5 1.98 9.20 20.50
CA ARG A 5 0.64 9.56 20.95
C ARG A 5 0.45 11.07 21.05
N ARG A 6 1.46 11.79 21.53
CA ARG A 6 1.44 13.24 21.61
C ARG A 6 1.38 13.89 20.22
N VAL A 7 2.21 13.44 19.30
CA VAL A 7 2.24 13.94 17.91
C VAL A 7 0.93 13.69 17.19
N GLN A 8 0.34 12.51 17.32
CA GLN A 8 -0.95 12.19 16.67
C GLN A 8 -2.15 12.91 17.29
N SER A 9 -2.01 13.45 18.51
CA SER A 9 -3.08 14.08 19.27
C SER A 9 -2.84 15.58 19.47
N LEU A 10 -2.50 16.30 18.42
CA LEU A 10 -2.34 17.76 18.39
C LEU A 10 -1.22 18.29 19.32
N GLY A 11 -0.30 17.46 19.72
CA GLY A 11 0.76 17.85 20.66
C GLY A 11 0.26 18.15 22.06
N TYR A 12 -0.88 17.59 22.48
CA TYR A 12 -1.47 17.88 23.78
C TYR A 12 -0.59 17.40 24.94
N ALA A 13 -0.49 18.25 25.96
CA ALA A 13 -0.03 17.86 27.31
C ALA A 13 -0.98 16.77 27.86
N GLY A 14 -0.59 15.94 28.76
CA GLY A 14 -1.48 14.95 29.40
C GLY A 14 -1.86 13.74 28.52
N VAL A 15 -1.53 13.73 27.25
CA VAL A 15 -1.70 12.53 26.41
C VAL A 15 -0.49 11.62 26.62
N GLY A 16 -0.62 10.68 27.53
CA GLY A 16 0.44 9.75 27.92
C GLY A 16 0.29 8.34 27.30
N ALA A 17 1.13 7.44 27.78
CA ALA A 17 1.13 6.04 27.35
C ALA A 17 -0.14 5.29 27.78
N THR A 18 -0.75 5.67 28.88
CA THR A 18 -1.90 4.99 29.49
C THR A 18 -3.22 5.74 29.34
N THR A 19 -3.18 7.05 29.06
CA THR A 19 -4.38 7.88 28.93
C THR A 19 -4.36 8.63 27.61
N ALA A 20 -5.42 8.47 26.83
CA ALA A 20 -5.67 9.25 25.62
C ALA A 20 -6.59 10.45 25.88
N LYS A 21 -6.96 10.71 27.14
CA LYS A 21 -7.94 11.72 27.53
C LYS A 21 -7.30 12.76 28.44
N ILE A 22 -7.59 14.01 28.14
CA ILE A 22 -7.34 15.14 29.05
C ILE A 22 -8.53 15.20 29.99
N SER A 23 -8.28 15.45 31.29
CA SER A 23 -9.38 15.56 32.24
C SER A 23 -10.27 16.77 31.92
N LYS A 24 -11.55 16.68 32.31
CA LYS A 24 -12.48 17.79 32.14
C LYS A 24 -12.04 19.01 32.91
N THR A 25 -11.45 18.81 34.08
CA THR A 25 -10.91 19.85 34.93
C THR A 25 -9.74 20.57 34.25
N ASP A 26 -8.81 19.83 33.66
CA ASP A 26 -7.68 20.40 32.92
C ASP A 26 -8.13 21.24 31.72
N ILE A 27 -9.09 20.71 30.94
CA ILE A 27 -9.62 21.44 29.77
C ILE A 27 -10.27 22.76 30.15
N GLN A 28 -10.92 22.81 31.31
CA GLN A 28 -11.61 23.99 31.83
C GLN A 28 -10.68 25.00 32.50
N ASN A 29 -9.46 24.61 32.83
CA ASN A 29 -8.49 25.49 33.46
C ASN A 29 -7.89 26.45 32.41
N PRO A 30 -8.04 27.77 32.53
CA PRO A 30 -7.49 28.74 31.59
C PRO A 30 -5.95 28.76 31.57
N ASP A 31 -5.29 28.34 32.63
CA ASP A 31 -3.83 28.29 32.73
C ASP A 31 -3.23 26.98 32.21
N TYR A 32 -4.09 26.05 31.77
CA TYR A 32 -3.62 24.77 31.28
C TYR A 32 -2.99 24.90 29.89
N SER A 33 -1.68 24.61 29.80
CA SER A 33 -0.93 24.59 28.56
C SER A 33 -1.28 23.34 27.76
N ARG A 34 -2.12 23.47 26.72
CA ARG A 34 -2.64 22.34 25.94
C ARG A 34 -1.63 21.77 24.97
N HIS A 35 -1.00 22.62 24.18
CA HIS A 35 -0.12 22.23 23.08
C HIS A 35 1.33 22.42 23.51
N VAL A 36 1.98 21.36 23.94
CA VAL A 36 3.37 21.37 24.41
C VAL A 36 4.37 20.98 23.33
N SER A 37 3.90 20.62 22.17
CA SER A 37 4.69 20.33 20.97
C SER A 37 3.84 20.46 19.71
N MET A 38 4.49 20.48 18.55
CA MET A 38 3.79 20.28 17.28
C MET A 38 3.11 18.92 17.28
N GLY A 39 1.94 18.85 16.65
CA GLY A 39 1.20 17.62 16.50
C GLY A 39 0.12 17.71 15.43
N TRP A 40 -0.35 16.56 15.00
CA TRP A 40 -1.38 16.39 13.97
C TRP A 40 -2.63 15.80 14.59
N ASN A 41 -3.77 15.91 13.90
CA ASN A 41 -5.00 15.27 14.33
C ASN A 41 -5.16 13.91 13.62
N TYR A 42 -4.43 12.89 14.09
CA TYR A 42 -4.53 11.51 13.61
C TYR A 42 -5.39 10.63 14.53
N ARG A 43 -6.32 11.24 15.25
CA ARG A 43 -7.26 10.50 16.10
C ARG A 43 -8.33 9.87 15.21
N MET A 44 -8.44 8.55 15.29
CA MET A 44 -9.46 7.82 14.56
C MET A 44 -10.82 8.05 15.22
N PRO A 45 -11.89 8.39 14.47
CA PRO A 45 -13.25 8.44 15.00
C PRO A 45 -13.68 7.09 15.59
N GLU A 46 -14.51 7.11 16.60
CA GLU A 46 -14.92 5.91 17.34
C GLU A 46 -15.59 4.87 16.43
N LEU A 47 -16.42 5.31 15.49
CA LEU A 47 -17.02 4.44 14.48
C LEU A 47 -15.97 3.70 13.64
N CYS A 48 -14.93 4.42 13.20
CA CYS A 48 -13.82 3.82 12.45
C CYS A 48 -13.01 2.85 13.34
N CYS A 49 -12.86 3.16 14.62
CA CYS A 49 -12.21 2.27 15.58
C CYS A 49 -12.98 0.96 15.76
N ALA A 50 -14.30 1.02 15.81
CA ALA A 50 -15.15 -0.18 15.93
C ALA A 50 -14.99 -1.09 14.71
N VAL A 51 -15.01 -0.52 13.50
CA VAL A 51 -14.78 -1.28 12.26
C VAL A 51 -13.36 -1.85 12.22
N ALA A 52 -12.36 -1.04 12.59
CA ALA A 52 -10.97 -1.48 12.61
C ALA A 52 -10.74 -2.61 13.62
N LEU A 53 -11.37 -2.55 14.79
CA LEU A 53 -11.29 -3.61 15.80
C LEU A 53 -11.80 -4.94 15.25
N ALA A 54 -12.98 -4.95 14.62
CA ALA A 54 -13.54 -6.15 14.01
C ALA A 54 -12.62 -6.74 12.91
N GLN A 55 -11.91 -5.90 12.15
CA GLN A 55 -10.92 -6.37 11.17
C GLN A 55 -9.69 -6.97 11.85
N VAL A 56 -9.19 -6.34 12.92
CA VAL A 56 -8.02 -6.84 13.68
C VAL A 56 -8.32 -8.17 14.36
N GLU A 57 -9.51 -8.35 14.92
CA GLU A 57 -9.95 -9.62 15.52
C GLU A 57 -10.01 -10.77 14.52
N ASN A 58 -10.16 -10.48 13.23
CA ASN A 58 -10.23 -11.46 12.15
C ASN A 58 -8.99 -11.48 11.25
N ILE A 59 -7.92 -10.76 11.60
CA ILE A 59 -6.79 -10.51 10.69
C ILE A 59 -6.11 -11.80 10.23
N ASP A 60 -5.92 -12.76 11.09
CA ASP A 60 -5.26 -14.03 10.76
C ASP A 60 -6.09 -14.80 9.72
N LYS A 61 -7.41 -14.89 9.91
CA LYS A 61 -8.29 -15.52 8.94
C LYS A 61 -8.29 -14.80 7.59
N LEU A 62 -8.31 -13.48 7.59
CA LEU A 62 -8.28 -12.66 6.37
C LEU A 62 -6.96 -12.83 5.61
N VAL A 63 -5.85 -12.87 6.33
CA VAL A 63 -4.52 -13.11 5.74
C VAL A 63 -4.41 -14.54 5.20
N ASP A 64 -4.90 -15.54 5.92
CA ASP A 64 -4.87 -16.94 5.46
C ASP A 64 -5.66 -17.17 4.17
N VAL A 65 -6.81 -16.50 4.00
CA VAL A 65 -7.56 -16.55 2.73
C VAL A 65 -6.73 -15.98 1.58
N ARG A 66 -6.03 -14.87 1.81
CA ARG A 66 -5.14 -14.28 0.79
C ARG A 66 -3.96 -15.18 0.43
N ILE A 67 -3.34 -15.81 1.43
CA ILE A 67 -2.25 -16.76 1.22
C ILE A 67 -2.74 -17.95 0.40
N LYS A 68 -3.90 -18.51 0.72
CA LYS A 68 -4.50 -19.61 -0.04
C LYS A 68 -4.83 -19.21 -1.49
N SER A 69 -5.37 -18.01 -1.71
CA SER A 69 -5.61 -17.48 -3.06
C SER A 69 -4.31 -17.34 -3.85
N ALA A 70 -3.25 -16.82 -3.22
CA ALA A 70 -1.94 -16.73 -3.86
C ALA A 70 -1.36 -18.10 -4.20
N GLN A 71 -1.55 -19.10 -3.34
CA GLN A 71 -1.11 -20.46 -3.59
C GLN A 71 -1.81 -21.08 -4.81
N ILE A 72 -3.11 -20.83 -5.01
CA ILE A 72 -3.84 -21.25 -6.20
C ILE A 72 -3.19 -20.68 -7.46
N PHE A 73 -2.87 -19.38 -7.48
CA PHE A 73 -2.18 -18.77 -8.62
C PHE A 73 -0.76 -19.33 -8.82
N GLU A 74 -0.01 -19.59 -7.76
CA GLU A 74 1.31 -20.22 -7.86
C GLU A 74 1.24 -21.62 -8.43
N ASP A 75 0.27 -22.41 -7.99
CA ASP A 75 0.06 -23.77 -8.49
C ASP A 75 -0.36 -23.77 -9.97
N ALA A 76 -1.28 -22.90 -10.36
CA ALA A 76 -1.73 -22.74 -11.74
C ALA A 76 -0.61 -22.28 -12.69
N THR A 77 0.33 -21.48 -12.19
CA THR A 77 1.44 -20.96 -13.01
C THR A 77 2.73 -21.77 -12.91
N ARG A 78 2.75 -22.84 -12.12
CA ARG A 78 3.97 -23.63 -11.82
C ARG A 78 4.67 -24.15 -13.08
N GLU A 79 3.92 -24.66 -14.04
CA GLU A 79 4.46 -25.18 -15.29
C GLU A 79 4.86 -24.09 -16.28
N PHE A 80 4.40 -22.86 -16.05
CA PHE A 80 4.60 -21.71 -16.92
C PHE A 80 5.59 -20.68 -16.36
N GLN A 81 6.44 -21.06 -15.41
CA GLN A 81 7.40 -20.13 -14.78
C GLN A 81 8.43 -19.55 -15.75
N HIS A 82 8.63 -20.16 -16.90
CA HIS A 82 9.42 -19.60 -17.98
C HIS A 82 8.74 -18.37 -18.63
N TRP A 83 7.42 -18.23 -18.51
CA TRP A 83 6.65 -17.08 -18.97
C TRP A 83 6.17 -16.17 -17.84
N PHE A 84 5.76 -16.77 -16.71
CA PHE A 84 5.23 -16.06 -15.55
C PHE A 84 6.04 -16.42 -14.32
N ARG A 85 6.87 -15.47 -13.87
CA ARG A 85 7.70 -15.69 -12.68
C ARG A 85 7.08 -15.01 -11.47
N PRO A 86 6.57 -15.76 -10.50
CA PRO A 86 6.07 -15.21 -9.24
C PRO A 86 7.13 -14.46 -8.46
N GLN A 87 6.69 -13.59 -7.56
CA GLN A 87 7.57 -12.96 -6.59
C GLN A 87 8.18 -14.02 -5.67
N PHE A 88 9.49 -14.00 -5.54
CA PHE A 88 10.18 -14.87 -4.58
C PHE A 88 9.90 -14.40 -3.15
N VAL A 89 9.50 -15.32 -2.29
CA VAL A 89 9.34 -15.12 -0.85
C VAL A 89 10.22 -16.13 -0.14
N GLY A 90 11.22 -15.67 0.61
CA GLY A 90 12.10 -16.54 1.37
C GLY A 90 11.34 -17.29 2.47
N PRO A 91 11.80 -18.48 2.88
CA PRO A 91 11.10 -19.33 3.85
C PRO A 91 10.97 -18.68 5.24
N GLU A 92 11.79 -17.68 5.54
CA GLU A 92 11.78 -16.92 6.78
C GLU A 92 10.74 -15.79 6.80
N TYR A 93 10.06 -15.52 5.66
CA TYR A 93 9.09 -14.44 5.53
C TYR A 93 7.67 -14.96 5.36
N LYS A 94 6.70 -14.30 6.00
CA LYS A 94 5.28 -14.49 5.74
C LYS A 94 4.76 -13.32 4.90
N ASN A 95 4.41 -13.59 3.64
CA ASN A 95 3.77 -12.61 2.78
C ASN A 95 2.26 -12.61 3.05
N SER A 96 1.66 -11.45 3.24
CA SER A 96 0.22 -11.29 3.42
C SER A 96 -0.56 -11.20 2.12
N TYR A 97 0.13 -11.10 1.00
CA TYR A 97 -0.42 -11.03 -0.35
C TYR A 97 -1.59 -10.04 -0.50
N TRP A 98 -1.31 -8.76 -0.34
CA TRP A 98 -2.29 -7.74 -0.73
C TRP A 98 -2.74 -7.93 -2.18
N THR A 99 -1.79 -8.27 -3.04
CA THR A 99 -1.96 -8.83 -4.37
C THR A 99 -0.93 -9.95 -4.56
N TRP A 100 -1.24 -10.90 -5.41
CA TRP A 100 -0.23 -11.83 -5.91
C TRP A 100 0.43 -11.21 -7.15
N VAL A 101 1.76 -11.13 -7.15
CA VAL A 101 2.53 -10.45 -8.19
C VAL A 101 3.35 -11.46 -8.97
N CYS A 102 3.30 -11.37 -10.28
CA CYS A 102 4.23 -12.10 -11.13
C CYS A 102 4.83 -11.21 -12.22
N LYS A 103 6.00 -11.62 -12.70
CA LYS A 103 6.70 -10.95 -13.77
C LYS A 103 6.45 -11.68 -15.08
N ASN A 104 6.03 -10.94 -16.10
CA ASN A 104 6.02 -11.41 -17.48
C ASN A 104 7.46 -11.56 -17.99
N MET A 105 7.80 -12.78 -18.38
CA MET A 105 9.09 -13.12 -18.98
C MET A 105 9.00 -13.21 -20.51
N HIS A 106 7.82 -13.07 -21.08
CA HIS A 106 7.59 -13.13 -22.52
C HIS A 106 7.95 -11.79 -23.17
N ASP A 107 8.67 -11.82 -24.28
CA ASP A 107 9.15 -10.58 -24.90
C ASP A 107 8.14 -9.95 -25.89
N THR A 108 7.18 -10.73 -26.38
CA THR A 108 6.22 -10.28 -27.40
C THR A 108 4.82 -10.02 -26.87
N ALA A 109 4.42 -10.66 -25.78
CA ALA A 109 3.11 -10.42 -25.15
C ALA A 109 3.21 -9.28 -24.14
N SER A 110 2.45 -8.22 -24.38
CA SER A 110 2.32 -7.11 -23.44
C SER A 110 1.42 -7.51 -22.25
N TRP A 111 1.46 -6.69 -21.18
CA TRP A 111 0.54 -6.89 -20.07
C TRP A 111 -0.93 -6.73 -20.50
N LEU A 112 -1.20 -5.90 -21.51
CA LEU A 112 -2.55 -5.69 -22.03
C LEU A 112 -3.07 -6.94 -22.75
N ASP A 113 -2.23 -7.58 -23.57
CA ASP A 113 -2.59 -8.83 -24.24
C ASP A 113 -2.96 -9.93 -23.24
N ILE A 114 -2.15 -10.06 -22.20
CA ILE A 114 -2.38 -11.06 -21.14
C ILE A 114 -3.62 -10.72 -20.33
N ARG A 115 -3.81 -9.44 -19.98
CA ARG A 115 -5.01 -8.98 -19.31
C ARG A 115 -6.26 -9.28 -20.11
N ASP A 116 -6.26 -8.96 -21.38
CA ASP A 116 -7.42 -9.15 -22.26
C ASP A 116 -7.72 -10.64 -22.45
N ALA A 117 -6.69 -11.48 -22.58
CA ALA A 117 -6.85 -12.93 -22.58
C ALA A 117 -7.43 -13.44 -21.26
N PHE A 118 -6.92 -12.98 -20.10
CA PHE A 118 -7.43 -13.36 -18.80
C PHE A 118 -8.88 -12.94 -18.59
N MET A 119 -9.23 -11.72 -18.96
CA MET A 119 -10.61 -11.20 -18.84
C MET A 119 -11.58 -11.93 -19.78
N SER A 120 -11.16 -12.26 -21.00
CA SER A 120 -12.00 -12.99 -21.95
C SER A 120 -12.29 -14.44 -21.54
N ASN A 121 -11.45 -15.01 -20.68
CA ASN A 121 -11.66 -16.32 -20.05
C ASN A 121 -12.39 -16.26 -18.70
N GLY A 122 -13.00 -15.12 -18.38
CA GLY A 122 -13.80 -14.96 -17.15
C GLY A 122 -13.01 -14.53 -15.92
N GLY A 123 -11.72 -14.26 -16.07
CA GLY A 123 -10.90 -13.72 -14.97
C GLY A 123 -11.26 -12.27 -14.63
N ASP A 124 -10.94 -11.85 -13.42
CA ASP A 124 -11.15 -10.49 -12.95
C ASP A 124 -9.98 -10.02 -12.05
N GLY A 125 -9.91 -8.71 -11.83
CA GLY A 125 -8.98 -8.14 -10.86
C GLY A 125 -7.49 -8.33 -11.18
N VAL A 126 -7.12 -8.28 -12.46
CA VAL A 126 -5.72 -8.20 -12.90
C VAL A 126 -5.33 -6.76 -13.19
N TYR A 127 -4.18 -6.34 -12.71
CA TYR A 127 -3.66 -4.98 -12.83
C TYR A 127 -2.21 -5.00 -13.30
N GLY A 128 -1.83 -4.01 -14.12
CA GLY A 128 -0.43 -3.70 -14.39
C GLY A 128 0.24 -2.99 -13.20
N ALA A 129 1.55 -2.83 -13.26
CA ALA A 129 2.25 -1.95 -12.34
C ALA A 129 1.85 -0.49 -12.59
N TRP A 130 1.68 0.27 -11.52
CA TRP A 130 1.39 1.69 -11.64
C TRP A 130 2.59 2.44 -12.21
N LYS A 131 2.33 3.63 -12.72
CA LYS A 131 3.39 4.51 -13.21
C LYS A 131 4.45 4.70 -12.13
N LEU A 132 5.71 4.75 -12.53
CA LEU A 132 6.82 4.97 -11.61
C LEU A 132 6.66 6.34 -10.95
N THR A 133 6.68 6.36 -9.63
CA THR A 133 6.37 7.54 -8.82
C THR A 133 7.17 8.76 -9.24
N TYR A 134 8.47 8.59 -9.48
CA TYR A 134 9.34 9.70 -9.87
C TYR A 134 9.10 10.22 -11.31
N LEU A 135 8.32 9.50 -12.13
CA LEU A 135 7.87 9.93 -13.46
C LEU A 135 6.45 10.50 -13.47
N GLU A 136 5.80 10.58 -12.30
CA GLU A 136 4.51 11.25 -12.21
C GLU A 136 4.67 12.77 -12.39
N PRO A 137 3.69 13.46 -13.03
CA PRO A 137 3.75 14.90 -13.27
C PRO A 137 4.07 15.72 -12.02
N MET A 138 3.62 15.26 -10.86
CA MET A 138 3.93 15.90 -9.59
C MET A 138 5.45 16.04 -9.32
N PHE A 139 6.27 15.14 -9.86
CA PHE A 139 7.72 15.19 -9.72
C PHE A 139 8.40 15.76 -10.97
N THR A 140 7.90 15.44 -12.17
CA THR A 140 8.52 15.93 -13.42
C THR A 140 8.21 17.40 -13.69
N ASP A 141 7.00 17.85 -13.36
CA ASP A 141 6.54 19.21 -13.66
C ASP A 141 6.54 20.10 -12.41
N MET A 142 6.74 19.51 -11.23
CA MET A 142 6.67 20.19 -9.92
C MET A 142 5.39 21.02 -9.72
N SER A 143 4.33 20.70 -10.45
CA SER A 143 3.08 21.45 -10.50
C SER A 143 2.26 21.37 -9.20
N LEU A 144 2.57 20.41 -8.34
CA LEU A 144 1.84 20.16 -7.09
C LEU A 144 1.99 21.24 -6.04
N LEU A 145 3.08 21.97 -6.06
CA LEU A 145 3.42 22.86 -4.97
C LEU A 145 2.83 24.27 -5.11
N GLY A 146 2.01 24.45 -6.15
CA GLY A 146 1.31 25.72 -6.39
C GLY A 146 2.27 26.89 -6.47
N ARG A 147 2.11 27.89 -5.58
CA ARG A 147 2.95 29.10 -5.56
C ARG A 147 4.28 28.94 -4.84
N GLN A 148 4.55 27.79 -4.23
CA GLN A 148 5.76 27.56 -3.45
C GLN A 148 6.65 26.54 -4.17
N ASN A 149 7.71 27.01 -4.78
CA ASN A 149 8.77 26.16 -5.31
C ASN A 149 9.69 25.75 -4.15
N PHE A 150 9.38 24.62 -3.51
CA PHE A 150 10.24 24.06 -2.46
C PHE A 150 11.50 23.36 -2.99
N ILE A 151 11.60 23.20 -4.29
CA ILE A 151 12.70 22.48 -4.92
C ILE A 151 13.46 23.43 -5.83
N ASP A 152 14.76 23.48 -5.65
CA ASP A 152 15.69 24.22 -6.48
C ASP A 152 15.57 23.73 -7.93
N GLU A 153 15.55 24.65 -8.91
CA GLU A 153 15.50 24.35 -10.34
C GLU A 153 16.57 23.36 -10.78
N LYS A 154 17.71 23.33 -10.09
CA LYS A 154 18.78 22.36 -10.32
C LYS A 154 18.36 20.91 -10.08
N ASN A 155 17.36 20.67 -9.23
CA ASN A 155 16.86 19.36 -8.88
C ASN A 155 15.65 18.92 -9.73
N MET A 156 15.03 19.82 -10.48
CA MET A 156 13.88 19.51 -11.34
C MET A 156 14.21 18.49 -12.43
N ASN A 157 15.45 18.50 -12.94
CA ASN A 157 15.90 17.57 -13.98
C ASN A 157 16.35 16.19 -13.46
N MET A 158 16.23 15.92 -12.16
CA MET A 158 16.60 14.62 -11.59
C MET A 158 15.59 13.52 -11.95
N TYR A 159 14.31 13.87 -12.04
CA TYR A 159 13.21 12.92 -12.22
C TYR A 159 12.96 12.66 -13.71
N LYS A 160 13.70 11.73 -14.27
CA LYS A 160 13.64 11.37 -15.70
C LYS A 160 13.84 9.88 -15.90
N VAL A 161 13.47 9.39 -17.08
CA VAL A 161 13.78 8.03 -17.51
C VAL A 161 15.31 7.79 -17.43
N GLY A 162 15.69 6.62 -16.98
CA GLY A 162 17.07 6.21 -16.72
C GLY A 162 17.52 6.37 -15.26
N LEU A 163 16.68 6.97 -14.40
CA LEU A 163 17.00 7.14 -12.96
C LEU A 163 17.00 5.81 -12.21
N CYS A 164 16.02 4.93 -12.49
CA CYS A 164 15.83 3.65 -11.81
C CYS A 164 15.64 2.53 -12.83
N SER A 165 16.70 2.13 -13.51
CA SER A 165 16.66 1.18 -14.63
C SER A 165 15.95 -0.15 -14.30
N ASN A 166 16.13 -0.70 -13.10
CA ASN A 166 15.44 -1.93 -12.68
C ASN A 166 13.93 -1.72 -12.54
N ALA A 167 13.49 -0.60 -11.97
CA ALA A 167 12.08 -0.28 -11.82
C ALA A 167 11.44 -0.01 -13.19
N GLU A 168 12.13 0.69 -14.07
CA GLU A 168 11.69 0.95 -15.44
C GLU A 168 11.55 -0.34 -16.24
N TYR A 169 12.51 -1.26 -16.12
CA TYR A 169 12.43 -2.57 -16.75
C TYR A 169 11.24 -3.39 -16.23
N LEU A 170 10.96 -3.34 -14.94
CA LEU A 170 9.92 -4.14 -14.30
C LEU A 170 8.51 -3.56 -14.53
N GLN A 171 8.37 -2.25 -14.65
CA GLN A 171 7.07 -1.59 -14.70
C GLN A 171 6.14 -2.14 -15.79
N GLY A 172 6.64 -2.35 -17.01
CA GLY A 172 5.87 -2.90 -18.11
C GLY A 172 5.69 -4.43 -18.07
N ARG A 173 6.28 -5.10 -17.08
CA ARG A 173 6.36 -6.57 -17.00
C ARG A 173 5.68 -7.16 -15.78
N LEU A 174 5.21 -6.33 -14.84
CA LEU A 174 4.56 -6.82 -13.63
C LEU A 174 3.05 -6.90 -13.78
N PHE A 175 2.52 -8.02 -13.33
CA PHE A 175 1.09 -8.25 -13.16
C PHE A 175 0.77 -8.40 -11.68
N GLN A 176 -0.39 -7.90 -11.32
CA GLN A 176 -0.93 -8.01 -9.98
C GLN A 176 -2.33 -8.61 -10.07
N PHE A 177 -2.53 -9.72 -9.40
CA PHE A 177 -3.84 -10.36 -9.31
C PHE A 177 -4.42 -10.14 -7.92
N LYS A 178 -5.69 -9.88 -7.83
CA LYS A 178 -6.36 -9.73 -6.54
C LYS A 178 -6.36 -11.06 -5.78
N THR A 179 -6.32 -10.98 -4.46
CA THR A 179 -6.31 -12.15 -3.56
C THR A 179 -7.43 -12.10 -2.52
N ASN A 180 -8.30 -11.09 -2.59
CA ASN A 180 -9.37 -10.85 -1.61
C ASN A 180 -10.69 -11.52 -2.02
N TYR A 181 -10.64 -12.80 -2.34
CA TYR A 181 -11.83 -13.58 -2.66
C TYR A 181 -12.60 -13.95 -1.38
N TRP A 182 -13.92 -13.87 -1.44
CA TRP A 182 -14.79 -14.38 -0.37
C TRP A 182 -14.86 -15.90 -0.36
N ASN A 183 -14.85 -16.48 -1.54
CA ASN A 183 -14.87 -17.91 -1.76
C ASN A 183 -13.62 -18.29 -2.56
N LEU A 184 -12.84 -19.24 -2.06
CA LEU A 184 -11.64 -19.71 -2.74
C LEU A 184 -11.93 -20.36 -4.10
N ASN A 185 -13.11 -20.96 -4.28
CA ASN A 185 -13.53 -21.49 -5.59
C ASN A 185 -13.55 -20.40 -6.68
N ASP A 186 -13.71 -19.13 -6.31
CA ASP A 186 -13.65 -18.02 -7.27
C ASP A 186 -12.22 -17.65 -7.65
N ALA A 187 -11.23 -18.04 -6.85
CA ALA A 187 -9.82 -17.95 -7.19
C ALA A 187 -9.36 -19.12 -8.08
N GLU A 188 -10.03 -20.26 -8.00
CA GLU A 188 -9.74 -21.46 -8.81
C GLU A 188 -10.28 -21.37 -10.25
N LYS A 189 -11.32 -20.60 -10.49
CA LYS A 189 -11.88 -20.33 -11.80
C LYS A 189 -10.98 -19.41 -12.64
#